data_8c4f15be56a8dc329c03d015a61f1d9a
#
_entry.id   8c4f15be56a8dc329c03d015a61f1d9a
#
_cell.length_a   1.000
_cell.length_b   1.000
_cell.length_c   1.000
_cell.angle_alpha   90.00
_cell.angle_beta   90.00
_cell.angle_gamma   90.00
#
_symmetry.space_group_name_H-M   'P 1'
#
loop_
_entity.id
_entity.type
_entity.pdbx_description
1 polymer ?
#
loop_
_entity_poly.entity_id
_entity_poly.type
_entity_poly.pdbx_seq_one_letter_code
_entity_poly.pdbx_strand_id
1 'polypeptide(L)'
;VAHRGGGVRNPTSYLSTSPDSLATFMDYYPGGWQEIFPSGGAPSSYLGAQFGQHGEVSNLPWDYEISEDNEDVVAVKFTVRTQKTPFLLEKELRLRSGERRLCVEETLTNESEATLPAMWGHHIAFGRPFLEEGCRIRLPEGATVVPHDEPIHPEGRRVKGDERYAWPAAEGAEGGIVDLSVLPERGTVSEMLYLTDLSEGWYEVENPEKGLGLRVEWDVEVMPYLWFWQEYGASGFYPWYGRHYNVGLEPFSSYPTNGIEEAIENGTALHLGNHEQFHFSLRVGVFEGERERVKR
;
A
#
# COMPACT_ATOMS: atom_id res chain seq x y z
N VAL A 1 -7.08 0.11 -11.99
CA VAL A 1 -6.13 -0.43 -12.95
C VAL A 1 -4.83 -0.73 -12.22
N ALA A 2 -4.82 -1.85 -11.56
CA ALA A 2 -3.73 -2.23 -10.69
C ALA A 2 -2.51 -2.73 -11.49
N HIS A 3 -1.35 -2.57 -10.89
CA HIS A 3 -0.14 -3.27 -11.30
C HIS A 3 -0.39 -4.78 -11.33
N ARG A 4 0.17 -5.46 -12.31
CA ARG A 4 0.21 -6.93 -12.35
C ARG A 4 1.64 -7.37 -12.12
N GLY A 5 1.82 -8.15 -11.08
CA GLY A 5 3.09 -8.77 -10.75
C GLY A 5 3.59 -9.75 -11.83
N GLY A 6 4.84 -10.11 -11.69
CA GLY A 6 5.66 -10.75 -12.75
C GLY A 6 5.33 -12.15 -13.16
N GLY A 7 4.27 -12.75 -12.72
CA GLY A 7 3.92 -13.93 -13.43
C GLY A 7 3.55 -15.19 -12.71
N VAL A 8 3.48 -15.22 -11.41
CA VAL A 8 2.87 -16.38 -10.75
C VAL A 8 1.43 -16.03 -10.42
N ARG A 9 0.51 -16.91 -10.76
CA ARG A 9 -0.89 -16.77 -10.35
C ARG A 9 -0.98 -16.97 -8.85
N ASN A 10 -1.87 -16.24 -8.21
CA ASN A 10 -2.20 -16.53 -6.82
C ASN A 10 -2.52 -18.01 -6.68
N PRO A 11 -1.98 -18.67 -5.66
CA PRO A 11 -2.33 -20.04 -5.40
C PRO A 11 -3.81 -20.13 -5.06
N THR A 12 -4.44 -21.22 -5.49
CA THR A 12 -5.83 -21.54 -5.14
C THR A 12 -5.93 -22.27 -3.80
N SER A 13 -4.80 -22.45 -3.13
CA SER A 13 -4.69 -23.16 -1.85
C SER A 13 -3.90 -22.31 -0.86
N TYR A 14 -4.14 -22.56 0.41
CA TYR A 14 -3.44 -21.93 1.52
C TYR A 14 -1.90 -22.03 1.37
N LEU A 15 -1.23 -20.89 1.62
CA LEU A 15 0.22 -20.84 1.74
C LEU A 15 0.59 -20.51 3.19
N SER A 16 1.54 -21.26 3.69
CA SER A 16 2.17 -20.95 4.97
C SER A 16 3.11 -19.76 4.81
N THR A 17 3.00 -18.74 5.66
CA THR A 17 4.00 -17.68 5.76
C THR A 17 5.29 -18.22 6.36
N SER A 18 6.43 -17.70 5.91
CA SER A 18 7.74 -18.08 6.44
C SER A 18 8.46 -16.83 6.97
N PRO A 19 9.01 -16.87 8.19
CA PRO A 19 9.75 -15.74 8.75
C PRO A 19 11.02 -15.40 7.97
N ASP A 20 11.65 -16.42 7.38
CA ASP A 20 12.92 -16.26 6.66
C ASP A 20 12.74 -15.97 5.18
N SER A 21 11.50 -15.87 4.72
CA SER A 21 11.18 -15.83 3.31
C SER A 21 10.58 -14.48 2.90
N LEU A 22 11.39 -13.62 2.34
CA LEU A 22 10.91 -12.57 1.44
C LEU A 22 10.20 -13.21 0.22
N ALA A 23 10.60 -14.42 -0.13
CA ALA A 23 10.11 -15.14 -1.31
C ALA A 23 8.63 -15.48 -1.22
N THR A 24 8.08 -15.81 -0.05
CA THR A 24 6.67 -16.20 0.05
C THR A 24 5.73 -15.12 -0.48
N PHE A 25 5.91 -13.87 -0.08
CA PHE A 25 5.11 -12.76 -0.62
C PHE A 25 5.51 -12.45 -2.06
N MET A 26 6.80 -12.24 -2.32
CA MET A 26 7.30 -11.83 -3.64
C MET A 26 7.06 -12.87 -4.72
N ASP A 27 7.12 -14.18 -4.39
CA ASP A 27 6.87 -15.27 -5.35
C ASP A 27 5.41 -15.31 -5.81
N TYR A 28 4.48 -14.91 -4.97
CA TYR A 28 3.05 -15.03 -5.21
C TYR A 28 2.34 -13.69 -5.37
N TYR A 29 3.06 -12.58 -5.27
CA TYR A 29 2.48 -11.25 -5.45
C TYR A 29 2.01 -11.02 -6.90
N PRO A 30 0.69 -11.01 -7.15
CA PRO A 30 0.16 -10.85 -8.51
C PRO A 30 0.08 -9.38 -8.93
N GLY A 31 0.47 -8.45 -8.06
CA GLY A 31 0.14 -7.04 -8.15
C GLY A 31 -1.27 -6.74 -7.66
N GLY A 32 -1.66 -5.49 -7.79
CA GLY A 32 -2.99 -5.05 -7.41
C GLY A 32 -3.07 -4.51 -5.99
N TRP A 33 -4.05 -4.94 -5.24
CA TRP A 33 -4.35 -4.44 -3.91
C TRP A 33 -4.40 -5.59 -2.92
N GLN A 34 -3.41 -5.68 -2.04
CA GLN A 34 -3.36 -6.61 -0.93
C GLN A 34 -3.57 -5.87 0.38
N GLU A 35 -4.16 -6.56 1.32
CA GLU A 35 -4.16 -6.15 2.70
C GLU A 35 -2.94 -6.69 3.43
N ILE A 36 -2.34 -5.88 4.29
CA ILE A 36 -1.11 -6.16 5.02
C ILE A 36 -1.38 -6.13 6.52
N PHE A 37 -1.15 -7.25 7.19
CA PHE A 37 -1.39 -7.40 8.63
C PHE A 37 -0.78 -8.73 9.14
N PRO A 38 -0.31 -8.86 10.41
CA PRO A 38 -0.16 -7.85 11.45
C PRO A 38 1.22 -7.17 11.48
N SER A 39 2.04 -7.42 10.47
CA SER A 39 3.35 -6.81 10.27
C SER A 39 3.48 -6.31 8.83
N GLY A 40 4.12 -5.19 8.61
CA GLY A 40 4.33 -4.60 7.29
C GLY A 40 5.80 -4.53 6.91
N GLY A 41 6.12 -4.72 5.63
CA GLY A 41 7.49 -4.64 5.11
C GLY A 41 8.34 -5.87 5.41
N ALA A 42 9.55 -5.67 5.90
CA ALA A 42 10.55 -6.72 6.13
C ALA A 42 10.07 -7.81 7.11
N PRO A 43 10.62 -9.04 7.02
CA PRO A 43 10.40 -10.05 8.03
C PRO A 43 10.78 -9.55 9.43
N SER A 44 9.97 -9.88 10.41
CA SER A 44 10.11 -9.38 11.78
C SER A 44 9.51 -10.37 12.79
N SER A 45 9.66 -10.13 14.09
CA SER A 45 9.11 -10.99 15.13
C SER A 45 8.51 -10.21 16.28
N TYR A 46 7.58 -10.86 17.01
CA TYR A 46 7.04 -10.31 18.24
C TYR A 46 6.55 -11.43 19.15
N LEU A 47 6.99 -11.42 20.42
CA LEU A 47 6.62 -12.41 21.47
C LEU A 47 6.71 -13.88 21.00
N GLY A 48 7.70 -14.20 20.17
CA GLY A 48 7.93 -15.55 19.63
C GLY A 48 7.17 -15.86 18.33
N ALA A 49 6.23 -15.02 17.91
CA ALA A 49 5.66 -15.08 16.57
C ALA A 49 6.65 -14.47 15.56
N GLN A 50 6.96 -15.23 14.51
CA GLN A 50 7.83 -14.77 13.42
C GLN A 50 6.99 -14.51 12.18
N PHE A 51 7.11 -13.33 11.60
CA PHE A 51 6.38 -12.89 10.41
C PHE A 51 7.30 -12.87 9.20
N GLY A 52 6.82 -13.33 8.07
CA GLY A 52 7.44 -13.10 6.78
C GLY A 52 7.20 -11.67 6.30
N GLN A 53 7.71 -11.33 5.12
CA GLN A 53 7.44 -10.05 4.49
C GLN A 53 5.92 -9.80 4.41
N HIS A 54 5.47 -8.63 4.86
CA HIS A 54 4.08 -8.21 4.86
C HIS A 54 3.14 -9.07 5.73
N GLY A 55 3.67 -9.75 6.74
CA GLY A 55 2.85 -10.45 7.73
C GLY A 55 2.17 -11.72 7.22
N GLU A 56 0.86 -11.83 7.44
CA GLU A 56 0.14 -13.09 7.21
C GLU A 56 -1.02 -12.97 6.20
N VAL A 57 -1.88 -11.96 6.35
CA VAL A 57 -3.22 -11.98 5.72
C VAL A 57 -3.21 -11.92 4.20
N SER A 58 -2.15 -11.35 3.59
CA SER A 58 -1.96 -11.34 2.14
C SER A 58 -1.75 -12.74 1.53
N ASN A 59 -1.31 -13.71 2.35
CA ASN A 59 -1.03 -15.08 1.94
C ASN A 59 -2.02 -16.10 2.52
N LEU A 60 -2.96 -15.66 3.34
CA LEU A 60 -4.00 -16.52 3.91
C LEU A 60 -5.23 -16.58 2.98
N PRO A 61 -5.94 -17.72 2.92
CA PRO A 61 -7.25 -17.76 2.32
C PRO A 61 -8.25 -16.98 3.18
N TRP A 62 -9.10 -16.20 2.53
CA TRP A 62 -10.20 -15.49 3.16
C TRP A 62 -11.50 -16.22 2.91
N ASP A 63 -12.30 -16.40 3.94
CA ASP A 63 -13.70 -16.76 3.78
C ASP A 63 -14.46 -15.57 3.21
N TYR A 64 -15.51 -15.83 2.43
CA TYR A 64 -16.35 -14.77 1.90
C TYR A 64 -17.83 -15.15 1.86
N GLU A 65 -18.67 -14.15 1.95
CA GLU A 65 -20.11 -14.26 1.70
C GLU A 65 -20.61 -13.07 0.89
N ILE A 66 -21.59 -13.31 0.02
CA ILE A 66 -22.28 -12.23 -0.68
C ILE A 66 -23.35 -11.71 0.26
N SER A 67 -23.14 -10.50 0.82
CA SER A 67 -24.06 -9.90 1.78
C SER A 67 -25.24 -9.19 1.09
N GLU A 68 -25.04 -8.65 -0.11
CA GLU A 68 -26.08 -8.09 -0.95
C GLU A 68 -25.80 -8.37 -2.44
N ASP A 69 -26.84 -8.70 -3.20
CA ASP A 69 -26.79 -8.88 -4.67
C ASP A 69 -28.16 -8.53 -5.27
N ASN A 70 -28.32 -7.27 -5.68
CA ASN A 70 -29.54 -6.76 -6.29
C ASN A 70 -29.23 -5.67 -7.33
N GLU A 71 -30.25 -5.08 -7.97
CA GLU A 71 -30.08 -4.08 -9.04
C GLU A 71 -29.39 -2.79 -8.57
N ASP A 72 -29.49 -2.46 -7.29
CA ASP A 72 -28.95 -1.23 -6.71
C ASP A 72 -27.59 -1.40 -6.06
N VAL A 73 -27.31 -2.59 -5.51
CA VAL A 73 -26.11 -2.82 -4.67
C VAL A 73 -25.59 -4.24 -4.85
N VAL A 74 -24.26 -4.34 -4.96
CA VAL A 74 -23.50 -5.58 -4.74
C VAL A 74 -22.56 -5.37 -3.57
N ALA A 75 -22.60 -6.27 -2.59
CA ALA A 75 -21.71 -6.26 -1.44
C ALA A 75 -21.21 -7.67 -1.10
N VAL A 76 -19.92 -7.75 -0.78
CA VAL A 76 -19.25 -9.00 -0.40
C VAL A 76 -18.48 -8.77 0.89
N LYS A 77 -18.75 -9.60 1.88
CA LYS A 77 -18.02 -9.64 3.15
C LYS A 77 -16.90 -10.69 3.07
N PHE A 78 -15.72 -10.31 3.51
CA PHE A 78 -14.55 -11.19 3.65
C PHE A 78 -14.13 -11.28 5.11
N THR A 79 -13.62 -12.43 5.50
CA THR A 79 -13.20 -12.69 6.89
C THR A 79 -11.93 -13.53 6.90
N VAL A 80 -10.95 -13.14 7.73
CA VAL A 80 -9.74 -13.93 7.98
C VAL A 80 -9.34 -13.84 9.44
N ARG A 81 -8.85 -14.97 9.99
CA ARG A 81 -8.12 -15.00 11.26
C ARG A 81 -6.65 -15.23 11.00
N THR A 82 -5.82 -14.43 11.65
CA THR A 82 -4.38 -14.65 11.66
C THR A 82 -4.02 -15.98 12.34
N GLN A 83 -2.89 -16.56 11.99
CA GLN A 83 -2.49 -17.88 12.52
C GLN A 83 -1.50 -17.79 13.68
N LYS A 84 -0.65 -16.79 13.66
CA LYS A 84 0.43 -16.60 14.63
C LYS A 84 0.05 -15.64 15.74
N THR A 85 -1.01 -14.89 15.52
CA THR A 85 -1.56 -13.90 16.45
C THR A 85 -3.08 -14.05 16.53
N PRO A 86 -3.72 -13.66 17.63
CA PRO A 86 -5.16 -13.85 17.82
C PRO A 86 -5.97 -12.66 17.30
N PHE A 87 -5.87 -12.38 16.02
CA PHE A 87 -6.66 -11.31 15.40
C PHE A 87 -7.70 -11.86 14.42
N LEU A 88 -8.84 -11.20 14.38
CA LEU A 88 -9.88 -11.36 13.38
C LEU A 88 -9.95 -10.07 12.55
N LEU A 89 -9.90 -10.21 11.24
CA LEU A 89 -10.11 -9.12 10.31
C LEU A 89 -11.32 -9.43 9.42
N GLU A 90 -12.26 -8.50 9.40
CA GLU A 90 -13.47 -8.55 8.59
C GLU A 90 -13.51 -7.31 7.70
N LYS A 91 -13.89 -7.47 6.42
CA LYS A 91 -14.09 -6.34 5.52
C LYS A 91 -15.29 -6.56 4.61
N GLU A 92 -16.01 -5.50 4.32
CA GLU A 92 -17.05 -5.48 3.32
C GLU A 92 -16.66 -4.58 2.15
N LEU A 93 -16.74 -5.12 0.95
CA LEU A 93 -16.62 -4.39 -0.31
C LEU A 93 -18.00 -4.12 -0.86
N ARG A 94 -18.34 -2.85 -1.13
CA ARG A 94 -19.66 -2.44 -1.58
C ARG A 94 -19.60 -1.55 -2.80
N LEU A 95 -20.36 -1.91 -3.84
CA LEU A 95 -20.59 -1.12 -5.04
C LEU A 95 -22.08 -0.79 -5.17
N ARG A 96 -22.40 0.45 -5.52
CA ARG A 96 -23.77 0.90 -5.78
C ARG A 96 -23.97 1.22 -7.26
N SER A 97 -25.13 0.84 -7.78
CA SER A 97 -25.53 1.16 -9.15
C SER A 97 -25.48 2.68 -9.39
N GLY A 98 -24.89 3.09 -10.51
CA GLY A 98 -24.72 4.50 -10.85
C GLY A 98 -23.58 5.24 -10.12
N GLU A 99 -22.95 4.65 -9.12
CA GLU A 99 -21.77 5.23 -8.47
C GLU A 99 -20.47 4.71 -9.12
N ARG A 100 -19.48 5.60 -9.23
CA ARG A 100 -18.13 5.25 -9.73
C ARG A 100 -17.16 5.08 -8.55
N ARG A 101 -17.62 4.44 -7.48
CA ARG A 101 -16.89 4.35 -6.20
C ARG A 101 -17.09 2.98 -5.57
N LEU A 102 -15.97 2.36 -5.19
CA LEU A 102 -15.93 1.21 -4.29
C LEU A 102 -15.79 1.73 -2.85
N CYS A 103 -16.64 1.24 -1.95
CA CYS A 103 -16.51 1.46 -0.52
C CYS A 103 -15.97 0.18 0.14
N VAL A 104 -15.06 0.35 1.08
CA VAL A 104 -14.47 -0.70 1.90
C VAL A 104 -14.69 -0.31 3.35
N GLU A 105 -15.34 -1.16 4.11
CA GLU A 105 -15.55 -1.00 5.56
C GLU A 105 -14.90 -2.19 6.26
N GLU A 106 -14.07 -1.93 7.26
CA GLU A 106 -13.27 -2.96 7.92
C GLU A 106 -13.37 -2.90 9.42
N THR A 107 -13.25 -4.07 10.03
CA THR A 107 -13.17 -4.22 11.49
C THR A 107 -12.02 -5.17 11.81
N LEU A 108 -11.08 -4.67 12.59
CA LEU A 108 -9.98 -5.45 13.15
C LEU A 108 -10.28 -5.69 14.63
N THR A 109 -10.28 -6.95 15.05
CA THR A 109 -10.56 -7.37 16.43
C THR A 109 -9.36 -8.09 17.03
N ASN A 110 -8.92 -7.69 18.20
CA ASN A 110 -8.01 -8.48 19.03
C ASN A 110 -8.84 -9.49 19.83
N GLU A 111 -8.71 -10.79 19.50
CA GLU A 111 -9.45 -11.86 20.17
C GLU A 111 -8.75 -12.36 21.47
N SER A 112 -7.72 -11.66 21.98
CA SER A 112 -6.95 -12.06 23.17
C SER A 112 -7.27 -11.24 24.43
N GLU A 113 -6.77 -11.75 25.56
CA GLU A 113 -6.83 -11.07 26.87
C GLU A 113 -5.69 -10.04 27.08
N ALA A 114 -4.82 -9.84 26.08
CA ALA A 114 -3.67 -8.95 26.17
C ALA A 114 -3.77 -7.79 25.18
N THR A 115 -3.12 -6.68 25.48
CA THR A 115 -2.88 -5.63 24.49
C THR A 115 -1.79 -6.09 23.52
N LEU A 116 -2.08 -6.06 22.22
CA LEU A 116 -1.16 -6.51 21.19
C LEU A 116 -0.86 -5.38 20.20
N PRO A 117 0.41 -5.20 19.81
CA PRO A 117 0.78 -4.30 18.74
C PRO A 117 0.50 -4.92 17.37
N ALA A 118 0.26 -4.06 16.39
CA ALA A 118 0.09 -4.46 15.00
C ALA A 118 0.51 -3.34 14.04
N MET A 119 0.85 -3.73 12.82
CA MET A 119 0.92 -2.86 11.65
C MET A 119 -0.20 -3.28 10.70
N TRP A 120 -0.99 -2.33 10.25
CA TRP A 120 -2.11 -2.55 9.35
C TRP A 120 -2.04 -1.61 8.16
N GLY A 121 -2.23 -2.11 6.96
CA GLY A 121 -2.17 -1.27 5.79
C GLY A 121 -2.73 -1.92 4.52
N HIS A 122 -2.88 -1.08 3.51
CA HIS A 122 -3.37 -1.44 2.19
C HIS A 122 -2.29 -1.23 1.14
N HIS A 123 -1.70 -2.29 0.64
CA HIS A 123 -0.72 -2.26 -0.44
C HIS A 123 -1.42 -2.06 -1.79
N ILE A 124 -1.76 -0.80 -2.10
CA ILE A 124 -2.46 -0.42 -3.33
C ILE A 124 -1.43 -0.06 -4.40
N ALA A 125 -1.25 -0.93 -5.39
CA ALA A 125 -0.30 -0.73 -6.47
C ALA A 125 -0.98 -0.39 -7.80
N PHE A 126 -0.59 0.72 -8.38
CA PHE A 126 -1.00 1.18 -9.71
C PHE A 126 0.03 0.77 -10.76
N GLY A 127 -0.43 0.43 -11.96
CA GLY A 127 0.44 0.02 -13.05
C GLY A 127 -0.21 0.16 -14.41
N ARG A 128 0.50 -0.32 -15.44
CA ARG A 128 -0.01 -0.32 -16.82
C ARG A 128 -1.27 -1.18 -16.95
N PRO A 129 -2.19 -0.81 -17.84
CA PRO A 129 -2.13 0.26 -18.85
C PRO A 129 -2.53 1.65 -18.36
N PHE A 130 -2.93 1.82 -17.10
CA PHE A 130 -3.34 3.12 -16.57
C PHE A 130 -2.14 4.04 -16.33
N LEU A 131 -1.11 3.52 -15.66
CA LEU A 131 0.05 4.30 -15.24
C LEU A 131 1.11 4.38 -16.35
N GLU A 132 1.64 5.57 -16.56
CA GLU A 132 2.74 5.86 -17.48
C GLU A 132 3.47 7.13 -17.06
N GLU A 133 4.59 7.44 -17.72
CA GLU A 133 5.32 8.69 -17.54
C GLU A 133 4.40 9.91 -17.67
N GLY A 134 4.60 10.91 -16.84
CA GLY A 134 3.78 12.12 -16.82
C GLY A 134 2.45 11.98 -16.07
N CYS A 135 2.09 10.79 -15.57
CA CYS A 135 1.00 10.67 -14.61
C CYS A 135 1.29 11.52 -13.36
N ARG A 136 0.25 12.04 -12.75
CA ARG A 136 0.34 12.97 -11.62
C ARG A 136 -0.25 12.39 -10.36
N ILE A 137 0.41 12.67 -9.24
CA ILE A 137 -0.06 12.35 -7.89
C ILE A 137 -0.38 13.65 -7.17
N ARG A 138 -1.54 13.70 -6.53
CA ARG A 138 -1.94 14.82 -5.67
C ARG A 138 -2.21 14.31 -4.26
N LEU A 139 -1.82 15.10 -3.28
CA LEU A 139 -1.99 14.86 -1.84
C LEU A 139 -2.57 16.10 -1.18
N PRO A 140 -3.08 15.98 0.07
CA PRO A 140 -3.38 17.13 0.92
C PRO A 140 -2.17 18.06 1.07
N GLU A 141 -2.42 19.32 1.29
CA GLU A 141 -1.36 20.29 1.61
C GLU A 141 -0.69 19.96 2.95
N GLY A 142 0.62 20.20 3.02
CA GLY A 142 1.40 20.05 4.25
C GLY A 142 2.03 18.66 4.44
N ALA A 143 1.81 17.72 3.53
CA ALA A 143 2.44 16.40 3.61
C ALA A 143 3.97 16.50 3.61
N THR A 144 4.60 15.72 4.47
CA THR A 144 6.06 15.62 4.62
C THR A 144 6.56 14.34 3.96
N VAL A 145 7.62 14.46 3.15
CA VAL A 145 8.33 13.33 2.55
C VAL A 145 9.45 12.88 3.46
N VAL A 146 9.46 11.60 3.81
CA VAL A 146 10.52 10.96 4.60
C VAL A 146 11.13 9.85 3.74
N PRO A 147 12.39 9.96 3.31
CA PRO A 147 13.06 8.89 2.59
C PRO A 147 13.26 7.65 3.48
N HIS A 148 13.22 6.46 2.89
CA HIS A 148 13.63 5.23 3.56
C HIS A 148 15.12 5.30 3.88
N ASP A 149 15.54 4.72 5.01
CA ASP A 149 16.92 4.84 5.51
C ASP A 149 17.94 4.34 4.48
N GLU A 150 17.70 3.15 3.92
CA GLU A 150 18.57 2.54 2.93
C GLU A 150 17.94 2.57 1.52
N PRO A 151 18.76 2.72 0.46
CA PRO A 151 18.26 2.60 -0.91
C PRO A 151 17.68 1.20 -1.16
N ILE A 152 16.49 1.13 -1.74
CA ILE A 152 15.90 -0.16 -2.16
C ILE A 152 16.43 -0.65 -3.53
N HIS A 153 17.14 0.22 -4.26
CA HIS A 153 17.77 -0.12 -5.53
C HIS A 153 19.30 -0.19 -5.39
N PRO A 154 19.97 -1.22 -5.94
CA PRO A 154 21.42 -1.39 -5.79
C PRO A 154 22.25 -0.27 -6.44
N GLU A 155 21.71 0.46 -7.40
CA GLU A 155 22.39 1.61 -8.03
C GLU A 155 22.23 2.92 -7.25
N GLY A 156 21.51 2.91 -6.10
CA GLY A 156 21.32 4.07 -5.24
C GLY A 156 19.88 4.55 -5.17
N ARG A 157 19.69 5.85 -4.96
CA ARG A 157 18.41 6.50 -4.71
C ARG A 157 18.27 7.79 -5.53
N ARG A 158 17.03 8.22 -5.75
CA ARG A 158 16.71 9.50 -6.42
C ARG A 158 16.72 10.67 -5.45
N VAL A 159 16.19 10.45 -4.26
CA VAL A 159 16.02 11.46 -3.22
C VAL A 159 17.13 11.31 -2.19
N LYS A 160 17.73 12.41 -1.76
CA LYS A 160 18.74 12.39 -0.70
C LYS A 160 18.13 11.91 0.61
N GLY A 161 18.79 10.97 1.29
CA GLY A 161 18.24 10.18 2.37
C GLY A 161 18.19 10.83 3.75
N ASP A 162 18.95 11.89 3.99
CA ASP A 162 19.27 12.36 5.35
C ASP A 162 18.30 13.43 5.88
N GLU A 163 17.32 13.84 5.09
CA GLU A 163 16.45 14.97 5.41
C GLU A 163 14.98 14.67 5.12
N ARG A 164 14.10 15.46 5.70
CA ARG A 164 12.67 15.48 5.40
C ARG A 164 12.36 16.63 4.46
N TYR A 165 11.38 16.45 3.58
CA TYR A 165 11.05 17.44 2.57
C TYR A 165 9.55 17.76 2.58
N ALA A 166 9.21 18.95 2.13
CA ALA A 166 7.81 19.28 1.90
C ALA A 166 7.35 18.73 0.54
N TRP A 167 6.28 17.95 0.53
CA TRP A 167 5.67 17.49 -0.72
C TRP A 167 5.30 18.66 -1.64
N PRO A 168 5.54 18.59 -2.97
CA PRO A 168 6.05 17.42 -3.70
C PRO A 168 7.57 17.46 -4.00
N ALA A 169 8.29 18.47 -3.54
CA ALA A 169 9.68 18.73 -3.89
C ALA A 169 10.64 18.11 -2.88
N ALA A 170 11.64 17.37 -3.37
CA ALA A 170 12.71 16.81 -2.55
C ALA A 170 14.08 17.11 -3.18
N GLU A 171 15.15 17.18 -2.35
CA GLU A 171 16.52 17.29 -2.86
C GLU A 171 16.93 15.96 -3.50
N GLY A 172 17.45 16.02 -4.72
CA GLY A 172 17.96 14.86 -5.42
C GLY A 172 19.30 14.36 -4.83
N ALA A 173 19.51 13.06 -4.84
CA ALA A 173 20.75 12.45 -4.36
C ALA A 173 22.00 12.95 -5.08
N GLU A 174 21.87 13.29 -6.35
CA GLU A 174 22.93 13.87 -7.19
C GLU A 174 22.83 15.41 -7.29
N GLY A 175 22.00 16.03 -6.45
CA GLY A 175 21.68 17.47 -6.45
C GLY A 175 20.48 17.82 -7.30
N GLY A 176 20.06 19.08 -7.24
CA GLY A 176 18.85 19.56 -7.88
C GLY A 176 17.57 19.21 -7.09
N ILE A 177 16.42 19.46 -7.70
CA ILE A 177 15.11 19.18 -7.10
C ILE A 177 14.41 18.07 -7.90
N VAL A 178 13.89 17.09 -7.20
CA VAL A 178 13.03 16.02 -7.71
C VAL A 178 11.59 16.39 -7.40
N ASP A 179 10.76 16.50 -8.43
CA ASP A 179 9.30 16.63 -8.29
C ASP A 179 8.69 15.22 -8.19
N LEU A 180 8.21 14.87 -7.00
CA LEU A 180 7.62 13.56 -6.71
C LEU A 180 6.16 13.44 -7.14
N SER A 181 5.52 14.55 -7.48
CA SER A 181 4.13 14.56 -7.95
C SER A 181 3.96 14.13 -9.41
N VAL A 182 5.05 14.07 -10.17
CA VAL A 182 5.04 13.67 -11.58
C VAL A 182 5.86 12.39 -11.75
N LEU A 183 5.24 11.38 -12.35
CA LEU A 183 5.91 10.11 -12.59
C LEU A 183 7.02 10.27 -13.65
N PRO A 184 8.25 9.83 -13.35
CA PRO A 184 9.40 10.02 -14.22
C PRO A 184 9.40 9.06 -15.42
N GLU A 185 10.36 9.22 -16.29
CA GLU A 185 10.60 8.34 -17.42
C GLU A 185 10.94 6.91 -16.98
N ARG A 186 10.69 5.96 -17.88
CA ARG A 186 11.08 4.57 -17.69
C ARG A 186 12.60 4.43 -17.62
N GLY A 187 13.09 3.58 -16.72
CA GLY A 187 14.51 3.37 -16.43
C GLY A 187 15.02 4.17 -15.25
N THR A 188 14.16 5.00 -14.64
CA THR A 188 14.47 5.66 -13.36
C THR A 188 14.54 4.63 -12.24
N VAL A 189 15.50 4.78 -11.33
CA VAL A 189 15.73 3.86 -10.20
C VAL A 189 14.54 3.81 -9.25
N SER A 190 14.37 2.65 -8.63
CA SER A 190 13.31 2.41 -7.64
C SER A 190 13.56 3.23 -6.37
N GLU A 191 12.49 3.63 -5.72
CA GLU A 191 12.56 4.42 -4.49
C GLU A 191 11.48 3.98 -3.50
N MET A 192 11.78 4.06 -2.20
CA MET A 192 10.82 3.93 -1.12
C MET A 192 10.84 5.19 -0.28
N LEU A 193 9.68 5.81 -0.15
CA LEU A 193 9.46 7.03 0.61
C LEU A 193 8.25 6.84 1.52
N TYR A 194 8.12 7.68 2.53
CA TYR A 194 6.95 7.78 3.38
C TYR A 194 6.41 9.19 3.34
N LEU A 195 5.11 9.30 3.31
CA LEU A 195 4.40 10.57 3.39
C LEU A 195 3.72 10.62 4.75
N THR A 196 4.14 11.58 5.55
CA THR A 196 3.67 11.81 6.92
C THR A 196 3.02 13.18 7.04
N ASP A 197 2.51 13.51 8.21
CA ASP A 197 1.86 14.80 8.50
C ASP A 197 0.68 15.10 7.56
N LEU A 198 -0.04 14.05 7.17
CA LEU A 198 -1.21 14.16 6.32
C LEU A 198 -2.35 14.83 7.10
N SER A 199 -2.82 15.99 6.62
CA SER A 199 -3.96 16.70 7.21
C SER A 199 -5.30 16.00 6.96
N GLU A 200 -5.38 15.22 5.89
CA GLU A 200 -6.54 14.45 5.45
C GLU A 200 -6.07 13.15 4.80
N GLY A 201 -6.88 12.09 4.90
CA GLY A 201 -6.59 10.80 4.28
C GLY A 201 -7.10 10.73 2.84
N TRP A 202 -6.38 11.27 1.89
CA TRP A 202 -6.68 11.08 0.48
C TRP A 202 -5.47 11.26 -0.43
N TYR A 203 -5.53 10.61 -1.58
CA TYR A 203 -4.66 10.92 -2.73
C TYR A 203 -5.42 10.75 -4.04
N GLU A 204 -4.89 11.37 -5.08
CA GLU A 204 -5.31 11.18 -6.46
C GLU A 204 -4.14 10.75 -7.32
N VAL A 205 -4.41 9.83 -8.25
CA VAL A 205 -3.50 9.48 -9.34
C VAL A 205 -4.22 9.75 -10.64
N GLU A 206 -3.67 10.65 -11.46
CA GLU A 206 -4.27 11.07 -12.72
C GLU A 206 -3.37 10.71 -13.91
N ASN A 207 -3.98 10.20 -14.97
CA ASN A 207 -3.35 10.08 -16.27
C ASN A 207 -3.91 11.17 -17.20
N PRO A 208 -3.17 12.26 -17.44
CA PRO A 208 -3.65 13.39 -18.25
C PRO A 208 -3.88 13.02 -19.71
N GLU A 209 -3.10 12.05 -20.27
CA GLU A 209 -3.28 11.61 -21.66
C GLU A 209 -4.59 10.85 -21.86
N LYS A 210 -4.97 10.05 -20.86
CA LYS A 210 -6.23 9.30 -20.88
C LYS A 210 -7.43 10.11 -20.40
N GLY A 211 -7.20 11.23 -19.72
CA GLY A 211 -8.24 12.02 -19.08
C GLY A 211 -8.99 11.21 -18.02
N LEU A 212 -8.26 10.42 -17.25
CA LEU A 212 -8.80 9.52 -16.24
C LEU A 212 -7.98 9.61 -14.95
N GLY A 213 -8.65 9.65 -13.81
CA GLY A 213 -8.01 9.61 -12.51
C GLY A 213 -8.70 8.66 -11.54
N LEU A 214 -7.97 8.27 -10.52
CA LEU A 214 -8.47 7.56 -9.35
C LEU A 214 -8.20 8.41 -8.12
N ARG A 215 -9.18 8.46 -7.22
CA ARG A 215 -9.09 9.04 -5.89
C ARG A 215 -9.29 7.96 -4.85
N VAL A 216 -8.38 7.88 -3.90
CA VAL A 216 -8.49 7.04 -2.70
C VAL A 216 -8.66 7.95 -1.51
N GLU A 217 -9.63 7.64 -0.66
CA GLU A 217 -9.94 8.36 0.57
C GLU A 217 -10.01 7.35 1.72
N TRP A 218 -9.42 7.69 2.86
CA TRP A 218 -9.40 6.80 4.03
C TRP A 218 -9.40 7.57 5.34
N ASP A 219 -9.63 6.85 6.43
CA ASP A 219 -9.53 7.38 7.79
C ASP A 219 -8.06 7.59 8.18
N VAL A 220 -7.60 8.85 8.13
CA VAL A 220 -6.23 9.24 8.43
C VAL A 220 -5.89 9.08 9.92
N GLU A 221 -6.85 9.07 10.82
CA GLU A 221 -6.61 8.85 12.24
C GLU A 221 -6.19 7.40 12.53
N VAL A 222 -6.67 6.45 11.72
CA VAL A 222 -6.30 5.04 11.82
C VAL A 222 -5.03 4.73 11.02
N MET A 223 -4.91 5.31 9.82
CA MET A 223 -3.74 5.13 8.95
C MET A 223 -3.09 6.48 8.60
N PRO A 224 -2.26 7.04 9.51
CA PRO A 224 -1.69 8.37 9.36
C PRO A 224 -0.51 8.47 8.40
N TYR A 225 -0.05 7.33 7.87
CA TYR A 225 1.10 7.26 6.98
C TYR A 225 0.68 6.77 5.60
N LEU A 226 1.36 7.27 4.56
CA LEU A 226 1.22 6.76 3.20
C LEU A 226 2.59 6.28 2.74
N TRP A 227 2.76 4.98 2.53
CA TRP A 227 3.97 4.43 1.94
C TRP A 227 3.93 4.67 0.43
N PHE A 228 5.03 5.16 -0.10
CA PHE A 228 5.17 5.50 -1.51
C PHE A 228 6.30 4.69 -2.14
N TRP A 229 5.95 3.47 -2.54
CA TRP A 229 6.84 2.58 -3.26
C TRP A 229 6.81 2.88 -4.76
N GLN A 230 7.99 2.87 -5.39
CA GLN A 230 8.18 3.27 -6.78
C GLN A 230 9.08 2.27 -7.52
N GLU A 231 8.63 1.75 -8.67
CA GLU A 231 9.39 0.88 -9.55
C GLU A 231 9.15 1.30 -11.00
N TYR A 232 10.15 1.91 -11.59
CA TYR A 232 10.03 2.52 -12.92
C TYR A 232 10.79 1.78 -14.02
N GLY A 233 11.14 0.51 -13.80
CA GLY A 233 11.74 -0.38 -14.80
C GLY A 233 13.25 -0.37 -14.83
N ALA A 234 13.94 0.24 -13.86
CA ALA A 234 15.38 0.14 -13.72
C ALA A 234 15.82 -1.21 -13.11
N SER A 235 15.00 -1.82 -12.25
CA SER A 235 15.34 -3.05 -11.55
C SER A 235 15.44 -4.24 -12.50
N GLY A 236 16.64 -4.55 -12.96
CA GLY A 236 16.94 -5.67 -13.87
C GLY A 236 17.02 -7.04 -13.22
N PHE A 237 16.75 -7.16 -11.91
CA PHE A 237 16.86 -8.35 -11.08
C PHE A 237 15.49 -8.89 -10.65
N TYR A 238 15.48 -10.05 -9.97
CA TYR A 238 14.28 -10.67 -9.41
C TYR A 238 13.58 -9.74 -8.39
N PRO A 239 12.25 -9.65 -8.43
CA PRO A 239 11.31 -10.26 -9.38
C PRO A 239 11.00 -9.38 -10.60
N TRP A 240 11.62 -8.23 -10.74
CA TRP A 240 11.21 -7.15 -11.62
C TRP A 240 11.68 -7.34 -13.07
N TYR A 241 12.93 -7.71 -13.28
CA TYR A 241 13.56 -7.94 -14.60
C TYR A 241 13.29 -6.82 -15.61
N GLY A 242 13.24 -5.55 -15.16
CA GLY A 242 12.99 -4.38 -16.00
C GLY A 242 11.59 -4.31 -16.63
N ARG A 243 10.65 -5.19 -16.24
CA ARG A 243 9.33 -5.28 -16.90
C ARG A 243 8.26 -4.39 -16.27
N HIS A 244 8.48 -3.93 -15.06
CA HIS A 244 7.50 -3.22 -14.27
C HIS A 244 7.62 -1.71 -14.42
N TYR A 245 6.51 -1.02 -14.33
CA TYR A 245 6.40 0.41 -14.19
C TYR A 245 5.15 0.67 -13.35
N ASN A 246 5.38 0.90 -12.08
CA ASN A 246 4.30 0.98 -11.10
C ASN A 246 4.67 1.85 -9.90
N VAL A 247 3.65 2.26 -9.18
CA VAL A 247 3.76 2.87 -7.85
C VAL A 247 2.80 2.18 -6.88
N GLY A 248 3.24 2.00 -5.65
CA GLY A 248 2.40 1.75 -4.50
C GLY A 248 2.12 3.07 -3.79
N LEU A 249 0.85 3.36 -3.53
CA LEU A 249 0.40 4.44 -2.66
C LEU A 249 -0.47 3.78 -1.59
N GLU A 250 0.13 3.57 -0.44
CA GLU A 250 -0.24 2.55 0.51
C GLU A 250 -0.56 3.18 1.87
N PRO A 251 -1.85 3.40 2.20
CA PRO A 251 -2.23 3.82 3.56
C PRO A 251 -1.79 2.79 4.59
N PHE A 252 -1.09 3.24 5.63
CA PHE A 252 -0.57 2.41 6.71
C PHE A 252 -0.74 3.05 8.08
N SER A 253 -0.95 2.19 9.09
CA SER A 253 -0.99 2.61 10.49
C SER A 253 0.37 2.94 11.08
N SER A 254 1.45 2.47 10.43
CA SER A 254 2.83 2.49 10.96
C SER A 254 3.84 2.74 9.85
N TYR A 255 5.06 3.14 10.20
CA TYR A 255 6.23 3.17 9.33
C TYR A 255 7.52 3.03 10.15
N PRO A 256 8.69 2.72 9.58
CA PRO A 256 8.96 2.39 8.19
C PRO A 256 8.56 0.94 7.83
N THR A 257 8.94 0.51 6.63
CA THR A 257 8.70 -0.83 6.09
C THR A 257 9.68 -1.89 6.62
N ASN A 258 10.10 -1.76 7.89
CA ASN A 258 11.11 -2.62 8.53
C ASN A 258 10.51 -3.66 9.48
N GLY A 259 9.19 -3.81 9.48
CA GLY A 259 8.48 -4.79 10.29
C GLY A 259 8.02 -4.28 11.64
N ILE A 260 7.32 -5.17 12.36
CA ILE A 260 6.61 -4.82 13.61
C ILE A 260 7.55 -4.41 14.74
N GLU A 261 8.76 -4.99 14.83
CA GLU A 261 9.72 -4.64 15.90
C GLU A 261 10.07 -3.17 15.84
N GLU A 262 10.41 -2.65 14.67
CA GLU A 262 10.74 -1.23 14.52
C GLU A 262 9.53 -0.32 14.71
N ALA A 263 8.35 -0.72 14.27
CA ALA A 263 7.13 0.04 14.51
C ALA A 263 6.78 0.15 16.01
N ILE A 264 7.12 -0.85 16.82
CA ILE A 264 7.00 -0.80 18.28
C ILE A 264 8.06 0.15 18.86
N GLU A 265 9.31 0.02 18.44
CA GLU A 265 10.43 0.79 18.95
C GLU A 265 10.28 2.29 18.68
N ASN A 266 9.81 2.66 17.51
CA ASN A 266 9.60 4.06 17.13
C ASN A 266 8.23 4.61 17.53
N GLY A 267 7.36 3.78 18.15
CA GLY A 267 6.07 4.18 18.69
C GLY A 267 4.97 4.38 17.64
N THR A 268 5.12 3.86 16.41
CA THR A 268 4.11 3.98 15.35
C THR A 268 3.17 2.78 15.27
N ALA A 269 3.47 1.66 15.95
CA ALA A 269 2.60 0.49 15.94
C ALA A 269 1.20 0.82 16.50
N LEU A 270 0.15 0.28 15.87
CA LEU A 270 -1.17 0.22 16.50
C LEU A 270 -1.10 -0.65 17.77
N HIS A 271 -1.87 -0.30 18.77
CA HIS A 271 -2.03 -1.12 19.97
C HIS A 271 -3.52 -1.40 20.19
N LEU A 272 -3.90 -2.67 20.08
CA LEU A 272 -5.26 -3.11 20.35
C LEU A 272 -5.33 -3.73 21.73
N GLY A 273 -6.13 -3.16 22.63
CA GLY A 273 -6.41 -3.69 23.96
C GLY A 273 -7.13 -5.04 23.91
N ASN A 274 -7.33 -5.63 25.10
CA ASN A 274 -8.10 -6.84 25.26
C ASN A 274 -9.50 -6.70 24.64
N HIS A 275 -9.82 -7.57 23.67
CA HIS A 275 -11.08 -7.60 22.91
C HIS A 275 -11.46 -6.26 22.23
N GLU A 276 -10.49 -5.38 22.04
CA GLU A 276 -10.71 -4.11 21.37
C GLU A 276 -10.93 -4.30 19.87
N GLN A 277 -11.73 -3.41 19.31
CA GLN A 277 -12.00 -3.32 17.88
C GLN A 277 -11.59 -1.97 17.33
N PHE A 278 -10.91 -1.99 16.17
CA PHE A 278 -10.71 -0.83 15.34
C PHE A 278 -11.60 -0.91 14.11
N HIS A 279 -12.23 0.20 13.77
CA HIS A 279 -12.99 0.35 12.53
C HIS A 279 -12.22 1.24 11.57
N PHE A 280 -12.23 0.89 10.31
CA PHE A 280 -11.58 1.62 9.26
C PHE A 280 -12.46 1.68 8.03
N SER A 281 -12.46 2.81 7.34
CA SER A 281 -13.14 2.95 6.06
C SER A 281 -12.20 3.48 4.98
N LEU A 282 -12.36 2.94 3.78
CA LEU A 282 -11.63 3.38 2.59
C LEU A 282 -12.56 3.44 1.40
N ARG A 283 -12.36 4.43 0.53
CA ARG A 283 -13.15 4.62 -0.68
C ARG A 283 -12.23 4.81 -1.88
N VAL A 284 -12.52 4.12 -2.97
CA VAL A 284 -11.81 4.30 -4.24
C VAL A 284 -12.80 4.75 -5.30
N GLY A 285 -12.59 5.96 -5.81
CA GLY A 285 -13.43 6.55 -6.86
C GLY A 285 -12.66 6.74 -8.16
N VAL A 286 -13.38 6.66 -9.28
CA VAL A 286 -12.86 6.99 -10.61
C VAL A 286 -13.46 8.34 -11.04
N PHE A 287 -12.61 9.25 -11.53
CA PHE A 287 -13.05 10.55 -12.04
C PHE A 287 -12.49 10.83 -13.44
N GLU A 288 -13.16 11.71 -14.17
CA GLU A 288 -12.67 12.22 -15.45
C GLU A 288 -11.70 13.37 -15.17
N GLY A 289 -10.43 13.20 -15.55
CA GLY A 289 -9.39 14.21 -15.41
C GLY A 289 -9.36 15.20 -16.59
N GLU A 290 -8.58 16.25 -16.45
CA GLU A 290 -8.33 17.18 -17.55
C GLU A 290 -7.43 16.53 -18.60
N ARG A 291 -7.91 16.44 -19.84
CA ARG A 291 -7.07 15.98 -20.97
C ARG A 291 -6.10 17.10 -21.35
N GLU A 292 -4.83 16.92 -21.15
CA GLU A 292 -3.83 17.73 -21.79
C GLU A 292 -3.84 17.45 -23.31
N ARG A 293 -4.11 18.49 -24.11
CA ARG A 293 -3.94 18.39 -25.56
C ARG A 293 -2.45 18.35 -25.84
N VAL A 294 -1.91 17.15 -26.09
CA VAL A 294 -0.57 16.99 -26.61
C VAL A 294 -0.51 17.72 -27.95
N LYS A 295 0.19 18.82 -27.98
CA LYS A 295 0.58 19.46 -29.27
C LYS A 295 1.56 18.48 -29.93
N ARG A 296 1.06 17.75 -30.95
CA ARG A 296 1.88 16.95 -31.84
C ARG A 296 2.75 17.87 -32.73
#